data_9816d8fcc5df0132d22d2cabcf46d715
#
_entry.id   9816d8fcc5df0132d22d2cabcf46d715
#
_cell.length_a   1.000
_cell.length_b   1.000
_cell.length_c   1.000
_cell.angle_alpha   90.00
_cell.angle_beta   90.00
_cell.angle_gamma   90.00
#
_symmetry.space_group_name_H-M   'P 1'
#
loop_
_entity.id
_entity.type
_entity.pdbx_description
1 polymer ?
#
loop_
_entity_poly.entity_id
_entity_poly.type
_entity_poly.pdbx_seq_one_letter_code
_entity_poly.pdbx_strand_id
1 'polypeptide(L)'
;MAKYSFRATTQSTYSRAITALLVATLAVLIDSIFRFNDYRALLHWLPVAGTMKFSYALTLAFLQVVALFYLVLLLPIILRTVVLLLSIFIIVVQFSYWLTLSQFMTSTDVFLALTVGGDNRIEAITSFFRPLAFLYALPYILVFSILILVPLRFTFRKSLALSLLPALYLLASNYTLFLYVPECNFHLNPLTSLVRSSLYCEFENLLEYHGPRDDLPAFHTSQRPLDSIIYIIDESVRGSNLSLNGYPRPTTPFLQSLETQGRLKNLGICVAASSFSHISNAYLVTGHNTFPDNTFRTNKNPTIFDYAKKMGYETVYIDIDQGCLFPMKKTAREGIVRSLDRWMTEQSFKDIHINLGTSKDLGVARFLSGLLNERGGYFILVNKKGLHFQYRNRYPDDPAFTIWRPVMEVSESIDPSVTGREKLVNTYDNGIHFQVDEFFKVFVSDTTNQNYVILYTSDHGQTLAEHGQVYTHMKPDKVIVDVPEFLVVGEQYSQKGLVAGIHPGIRVSHLNNFATLLDLMSVPMSLRVRPYDKSIFSLTAEDNRVRYYMSGSLHGFGDYVVKTIPTPSDAGWGVSRPVGNGTGSE
;
A
#
# COMPACT_ATOMS: atom_id res chain seq x y z
N MET A 1 -1.56 -14.08 -61.37
CA MET A 1 -1.57 -13.03 -60.34
C MET A 1 -1.67 -13.55 -58.88
N ALA A 2 -2.48 -14.55 -58.56
CA ALA A 2 -2.62 -15.07 -57.17
C ALA A 2 -1.34 -15.62 -56.55
N LYS A 3 -0.48 -16.38 -57.31
CA LYS A 3 0.80 -16.92 -56.82
C LYS A 3 1.83 -15.83 -56.50
N TYR A 4 1.89 -14.74 -57.25
CA TYR A 4 2.76 -13.59 -56.96
C TYR A 4 2.30 -12.79 -55.74
N SER A 5 1.00 -12.63 -55.58
CA SER A 5 0.42 -11.96 -54.38
C SER A 5 0.67 -12.76 -53.10
N PHE A 6 0.62 -14.10 -53.14
CA PHE A 6 0.86 -14.95 -51.99
C PHE A 6 2.34 -14.95 -51.57
N ARG A 7 3.30 -15.05 -52.55
CA ARG A 7 4.74 -14.96 -52.24
C ARG A 7 5.15 -13.60 -51.70
N ALA A 8 4.64 -12.50 -52.23
CA ALA A 8 4.94 -11.15 -51.70
C ALA A 8 4.39 -10.90 -50.30
N THR A 9 3.23 -11.49 -49.97
CA THR A 9 2.63 -11.39 -48.63
C THR A 9 3.39 -12.22 -47.57
N THR A 10 3.79 -13.45 -47.92
CA THR A 10 4.57 -14.30 -47.00
C THR A 10 5.94 -13.68 -46.73
N GLN A 11 6.66 -13.22 -47.75
CA GLN A 11 7.96 -12.55 -47.60
C GLN A 11 7.87 -11.28 -46.71
N SER A 12 6.80 -10.51 -46.82
CA SER A 12 6.57 -9.35 -45.95
C SER A 12 6.26 -9.74 -44.49
N THR A 13 5.59 -10.87 -44.25
CA THR A 13 5.29 -11.37 -42.89
C THR A 13 6.58 -11.88 -42.21
N TYR A 14 7.40 -12.67 -42.94
CA TYR A 14 8.71 -13.13 -42.43
C TYR A 14 9.64 -11.97 -42.11
N SER A 15 9.75 -10.97 -42.97
CA SER A 15 10.56 -9.77 -42.72
C SER A 15 10.17 -9.05 -41.43
N ARG A 16 8.85 -8.91 -41.13
CA ARG A 16 8.39 -8.31 -39.89
C ARG A 16 8.67 -9.16 -38.66
N ALA A 17 8.47 -10.46 -38.75
CA ALA A 17 8.78 -11.37 -37.66
C ALA A 17 10.28 -11.32 -37.30
N ILE A 18 11.14 -11.31 -38.31
CA ILE A 18 12.59 -11.17 -38.11
C ILE A 18 12.93 -9.79 -37.51
N THR A 19 12.33 -8.73 -38.01
CA THR A 19 12.54 -7.38 -37.46
C THR A 19 12.07 -7.31 -36.00
N ALA A 20 10.89 -7.85 -35.67
CA ALA A 20 10.39 -7.90 -34.31
C ALA A 20 11.32 -8.67 -33.38
N LEU A 21 11.85 -9.82 -33.84
CA LEU A 21 12.81 -10.62 -33.10
C LEU A 21 14.12 -9.84 -32.84
N LEU A 22 14.67 -9.20 -33.85
CA LEU A 22 15.90 -8.40 -33.73
C LEU A 22 15.71 -7.23 -32.77
N VAL A 23 14.61 -6.50 -32.92
CA VAL A 23 14.30 -5.34 -32.04
C VAL A 23 14.05 -5.81 -30.60
N ALA A 24 13.35 -6.91 -30.40
CA ALA A 24 13.15 -7.50 -29.09
C ALA A 24 14.48 -7.90 -28.43
N THR A 25 15.36 -8.56 -29.19
CA THR A 25 16.69 -8.93 -28.70
C THR A 25 17.52 -7.71 -28.31
N LEU A 26 17.54 -6.66 -29.14
CA LEU A 26 18.23 -5.41 -28.83
C LEU A 26 17.64 -4.71 -27.59
N ALA A 27 16.32 -4.66 -27.47
CA ALA A 27 15.66 -4.06 -26.33
C ALA A 27 15.97 -4.81 -25.02
N VAL A 28 15.99 -6.14 -25.04
CA VAL A 28 16.36 -6.97 -23.88
C VAL A 28 17.85 -6.80 -23.53
N LEU A 29 18.72 -6.72 -24.54
CA LEU A 29 20.15 -6.46 -24.31
C LEU A 29 20.38 -5.09 -23.65
N ILE A 30 19.73 -4.04 -24.16
CA ILE A 30 19.80 -2.69 -23.57
C ILE A 30 19.33 -2.74 -22.12
N ASP A 31 18.19 -3.36 -21.86
CA ASP A 31 17.64 -3.49 -20.51
C ASP A 31 18.60 -4.26 -19.58
N SER A 32 19.21 -5.35 -20.07
CA SER A 32 20.15 -6.15 -19.29
C SER A 32 21.44 -5.39 -18.90
N ILE A 33 21.87 -4.43 -19.71
CA ILE A 33 23.01 -3.57 -19.40
C ILE A 33 22.65 -2.61 -18.26
N PHE A 34 21.49 -1.96 -18.35
CA PHE A 34 21.06 -1.01 -17.34
C PHE A 34 20.66 -1.67 -16.01
N ARG A 35 20.06 -2.85 -16.08
CA ARG A 35 19.55 -3.61 -14.94
C ARG A 35 20.37 -4.88 -14.66
N PHE A 36 21.67 -4.81 -14.86
CA PHE A 36 22.56 -5.96 -14.73
C PHE A 36 22.38 -6.74 -13.42
N ASN A 37 22.22 -6.03 -12.29
CA ASN A 37 22.02 -6.65 -10.98
C ASN A 37 20.68 -7.41 -10.89
N ASP A 38 19.63 -6.91 -11.53
CA ASP A 38 18.32 -7.58 -11.56
C ASP A 38 18.41 -8.86 -12.40
N TYR A 39 19.08 -8.80 -13.55
CA TYR A 39 19.35 -10.00 -14.39
C TYR A 39 20.22 -11.03 -13.68
N ARG A 40 21.21 -10.57 -12.92
CA ARG A 40 22.02 -11.44 -12.06
C ARG A 40 21.17 -12.06 -10.95
N ALA A 41 20.31 -11.30 -10.32
CA ALA A 41 19.40 -11.79 -9.28
C ALA A 41 18.42 -12.84 -9.82
N LEU A 42 18.00 -12.73 -11.09
CA LEU A 42 17.16 -13.73 -11.75
C LEU A 42 17.78 -15.14 -11.71
N LEU A 43 19.11 -15.24 -11.80
CA LEU A 43 19.80 -16.53 -11.74
C LEU A 43 19.64 -17.21 -10.36
N HIS A 44 19.43 -16.45 -9.29
CA HIS A 44 19.18 -17.00 -7.96
C HIS A 44 17.80 -17.65 -7.84
N TRP A 45 16.88 -17.36 -8.76
CA TRP A 45 15.58 -18.02 -8.80
C TRP A 45 15.64 -19.41 -9.43
N LEU A 46 16.66 -19.69 -10.27
CA LEU A 46 16.83 -20.99 -10.96
C LEU A 46 16.82 -22.20 -10.01
N PRO A 47 17.59 -22.23 -8.90
CA PRO A 47 17.55 -23.36 -7.97
C PRO A 47 16.21 -23.52 -7.26
N VAL A 48 15.47 -22.43 -7.05
CA VAL A 48 14.16 -22.43 -6.38
C VAL A 48 13.05 -22.92 -7.31
N ALA A 49 12.99 -22.40 -8.53
CA ALA A 49 11.96 -22.74 -9.51
C ALA A 49 12.22 -24.06 -10.24
N GLY A 50 13.47 -24.49 -10.30
CA GLY A 50 13.93 -25.58 -11.16
C GLY A 50 14.10 -25.16 -12.61
N THR A 51 14.98 -25.86 -13.35
CA THR A 51 15.39 -25.49 -14.70
C THR A 51 14.23 -25.40 -15.68
N MET A 52 13.25 -26.30 -15.57
CA MET A 52 12.11 -26.34 -16.50
C MET A 52 11.19 -25.14 -16.31
N LYS A 53 10.76 -24.85 -15.07
CA LYS A 53 9.86 -23.70 -14.75
C LYS A 53 10.56 -22.38 -15.07
N PHE A 54 11.85 -22.26 -14.76
CA PHE A 54 12.67 -21.11 -15.08
C PHE A 54 12.73 -20.84 -16.58
N SER A 55 13.15 -21.87 -17.37
CA SER A 55 13.27 -21.74 -18.83
C SER A 55 11.93 -21.45 -19.50
N TYR A 56 10.84 -22.06 -19.01
CA TYR A 56 9.49 -21.81 -19.49
C TYR A 56 9.07 -20.35 -19.27
N ALA A 57 9.22 -19.83 -18.04
CA ALA A 57 8.86 -18.46 -17.72
C ALA A 57 9.69 -17.43 -18.51
N LEU A 58 11.00 -17.67 -18.66
CA LEU A 58 11.89 -16.80 -19.42
C LEU A 58 11.55 -16.79 -20.91
N THR A 59 11.24 -17.96 -21.48
CA THR A 59 10.82 -18.09 -22.89
C THR A 59 9.50 -17.36 -23.12
N LEU A 60 8.50 -17.54 -22.27
CA LEU A 60 7.24 -16.82 -22.37
C LEU A 60 7.46 -15.30 -22.31
N ALA A 61 8.26 -14.82 -21.35
CA ALA A 61 8.55 -13.40 -21.22
C ALA A 61 9.27 -12.81 -22.42
N PHE A 62 10.25 -13.53 -23.01
CA PHE A 62 10.94 -13.08 -24.22
C PHE A 62 10.00 -13.00 -25.43
N LEU A 63 9.19 -14.02 -25.64
CA LEU A 63 8.21 -14.05 -26.73
C LEU A 63 7.11 -12.96 -26.56
N GLN A 64 6.83 -12.52 -25.34
CA GLN A 64 5.95 -11.35 -25.09
C GLN A 64 6.57 -10.07 -25.67
N VAL A 65 7.88 -9.86 -25.49
CA VAL A 65 8.59 -8.72 -26.09
C VAL A 65 8.51 -8.76 -27.62
N VAL A 66 8.73 -9.94 -28.20
CA VAL A 66 8.64 -10.15 -29.66
C VAL A 66 7.21 -9.87 -30.17
N ALA A 67 6.19 -10.41 -29.49
CA ALA A 67 4.78 -10.23 -29.84
C ALA A 67 4.37 -8.76 -29.79
N LEU A 68 4.82 -8.02 -28.76
CA LEU A 68 4.53 -6.59 -28.63
C LEU A 68 5.10 -5.79 -29.82
N PHE A 69 6.37 -5.97 -30.15
CA PHE A 69 6.97 -5.27 -31.28
C PHE A 69 6.41 -5.71 -32.64
N TYR A 70 6.03 -6.98 -32.76
CA TYR A 70 5.33 -7.44 -33.97
C TYR A 70 3.97 -6.74 -34.15
N LEU A 71 3.19 -6.58 -33.07
CA LEU A 71 1.94 -5.83 -33.11
C LEU A 71 2.16 -4.36 -33.52
N VAL A 72 3.20 -3.70 -32.99
CA VAL A 72 3.56 -2.35 -33.40
C VAL A 72 3.87 -2.26 -34.90
N LEU A 73 4.57 -3.27 -35.46
CA LEU A 73 4.88 -3.33 -36.89
C LEU A 73 3.65 -3.55 -37.80
N LEU A 74 2.51 -3.97 -37.26
CA LEU A 74 1.25 -4.09 -38.00
C LEU A 74 0.48 -2.78 -38.10
N LEU A 75 0.85 -1.76 -37.33
CA LEU A 75 0.19 -0.45 -37.32
C LEU A 75 0.57 0.39 -38.54
N PRO A 76 -0.34 1.24 -39.08
CA PRO A 76 -0.01 2.30 -40.01
C PRO A 76 1.09 3.21 -39.48
N ILE A 77 1.89 3.81 -40.37
CA ILE A 77 3.09 4.57 -39.97
C ILE A 77 2.77 5.69 -38.97
N ILE A 78 1.69 6.43 -39.16
CA ILE A 78 1.30 7.52 -38.26
C ILE A 78 0.98 6.96 -36.87
N LEU A 79 0.12 5.94 -36.79
CA LEU A 79 -0.29 5.34 -35.52
C LEU A 79 0.91 4.64 -34.84
N ARG A 80 1.79 4.00 -35.63
CA ARG A 80 3.04 3.41 -35.15
C ARG A 80 3.94 4.45 -34.50
N THR A 81 4.12 5.60 -35.14
CA THR A 81 4.94 6.70 -34.61
C THR A 81 4.34 7.23 -33.29
N VAL A 82 3.03 7.43 -33.22
CA VAL A 82 2.35 7.85 -31.99
C VAL A 82 2.56 6.82 -30.88
N VAL A 83 2.36 5.53 -31.15
CA VAL A 83 2.55 4.45 -30.17
C VAL A 83 4.01 4.39 -29.69
N LEU A 84 4.99 4.58 -30.58
CA LEU A 84 6.40 4.59 -30.19
C LEU A 84 6.78 5.80 -29.35
N LEU A 85 6.21 6.99 -29.64
CA LEU A 85 6.39 8.17 -28.79
C LEU A 85 5.79 7.96 -27.39
N LEU A 86 4.59 7.40 -27.30
CA LEU A 86 3.99 7.01 -26.02
C LEU A 86 4.84 5.96 -25.28
N SER A 87 5.42 5.02 -26.04
CA SER A 87 6.32 4.01 -25.47
C SER A 87 7.57 4.61 -24.84
N ILE A 88 8.13 5.68 -25.41
CA ILE A 88 9.28 6.39 -24.81
C ILE A 88 8.86 7.01 -23.48
N PHE A 89 7.70 7.66 -23.43
CA PHE A 89 7.16 8.20 -22.17
C PHE A 89 6.99 7.10 -21.10
N ILE A 90 6.39 5.97 -21.49
CA ILE A 90 6.24 4.81 -20.58
C ILE A 90 7.59 4.31 -20.07
N ILE A 91 8.61 4.25 -20.93
CA ILE A 91 9.97 3.84 -20.55
C ILE A 91 10.56 4.80 -19.53
N VAL A 92 10.39 6.11 -19.71
CA VAL A 92 10.83 7.12 -18.73
C VAL A 92 10.12 6.93 -17.39
N VAL A 93 8.81 6.72 -17.39
CA VAL A 93 8.05 6.44 -16.15
C VAL A 93 8.55 5.19 -15.47
N GLN A 94 8.68 4.07 -16.18
CA GLN A 94 9.14 2.81 -15.62
C GLN A 94 10.57 2.88 -15.08
N PHE A 95 11.49 3.55 -15.77
CA PHE A 95 12.84 3.74 -15.25
C PHE A 95 12.90 4.75 -14.10
N SER A 96 12.05 5.78 -14.09
CA SER A 96 11.93 6.67 -12.90
C SER A 96 11.50 5.87 -11.68
N TYR A 97 10.52 4.99 -11.84
CA TYR A 97 10.04 4.10 -10.79
C TYR A 97 11.14 3.11 -10.36
N TRP A 98 11.83 2.49 -11.32
CA TRP A 98 12.93 1.58 -11.05
C TRP A 98 14.11 2.25 -10.33
N LEU A 99 14.48 3.46 -10.72
CA LEU A 99 15.53 4.24 -10.03
C LEU A 99 15.17 4.57 -8.59
N THR A 100 13.89 4.60 -8.26
CA THR A 100 13.40 4.87 -6.90
C THR A 100 13.25 3.59 -6.09
N LEU A 101 12.60 2.56 -6.63
CA LEU A 101 12.21 1.35 -5.91
C LEU A 101 13.00 0.09 -6.29
N SER A 102 13.92 0.19 -7.25
CA SER A 102 14.68 -0.95 -7.81
C SER A 102 13.77 -2.06 -8.36
N GLN A 103 12.58 -1.70 -8.83
CA GLN A 103 11.63 -2.57 -9.53
C GLN A 103 10.78 -1.75 -10.51
N PHE A 104 10.22 -2.39 -11.53
CA PHE A 104 9.17 -1.78 -12.34
C PHE A 104 7.83 -1.81 -11.60
N MET A 105 6.88 -0.99 -12.05
CA MET A 105 5.53 -0.94 -11.46
C MET A 105 4.87 -2.31 -11.47
N THR A 106 4.35 -2.72 -10.32
CA THR A 106 3.57 -3.94 -10.12
C THR A 106 2.09 -3.71 -10.45
N SER A 107 1.24 -4.75 -10.38
CA SER A 107 -0.22 -4.63 -10.54
C SER A 107 -0.81 -3.70 -9.46
N THR A 108 -0.34 -3.81 -8.23
CA THR A 108 -0.73 -2.93 -7.12
C THR A 108 -0.39 -1.47 -7.41
N ASP A 109 0.80 -1.20 -7.94
CA ASP A 109 1.24 0.17 -8.28
C ASP A 109 0.41 0.77 -9.41
N VAL A 110 0.08 -0.04 -10.43
CA VAL A 110 -0.82 0.37 -11.52
C VAL A 110 -2.23 0.66 -10.98
N PHE A 111 -2.74 -0.20 -10.11
CA PHE A 111 -4.04 0.01 -9.47
C PHE A 111 -4.06 1.32 -8.68
N LEU A 112 -3.06 1.58 -7.84
CA LEU A 112 -2.94 2.82 -7.07
C LEU A 112 -2.84 4.04 -8.00
N ALA A 113 -2.02 3.98 -9.05
CA ALA A 113 -1.88 5.06 -10.01
C ALA A 113 -3.21 5.43 -10.72
N LEU A 114 -4.10 4.45 -10.90
CA LEU A 114 -5.42 4.64 -11.51
C LEU A 114 -6.48 5.14 -10.51
N THR A 115 -6.37 4.77 -9.23
CA THR A 115 -7.39 5.03 -8.20
C THR A 115 -7.10 6.24 -7.33
N VAL A 116 -5.84 6.57 -7.10
CA VAL A 116 -5.43 7.74 -6.31
C VAL A 116 -5.86 9.03 -7.01
N GLY A 117 -6.50 9.92 -6.26
CA GLY A 117 -7.02 11.20 -6.76
C GLY A 117 -6.24 12.43 -6.29
N GLY A 118 -6.54 13.58 -6.90
CA GLY A 118 -6.18 14.92 -6.40
C GLY A 118 -4.71 15.14 -6.06
N ASP A 119 -4.48 15.69 -4.87
CA ASP A 119 -3.16 16.09 -4.38
C ASP A 119 -2.19 14.90 -4.26
N ASN A 120 -2.69 13.72 -3.87
CA ASN A 120 -1.85 12.53 -3.73
C ASN A 120 -1.25 12.07 -5.07
N ARG A 121 -1.94 12.31 -6.20
CA ARG A 121 -1.40 12.02 -7.54
C ARG A 121 -0.21 12.94 -7.88
N ILE A 122 -0.30 14.23 -7.55
CA ILE A 122 0.79 15.20 -7.77
C ILE A 122 1.97 14.84 -6.87
N GLU A 123 1.72 14.53 -5.60
CA GLU A 123 2.75 14.08 -4.67
C GLU A 123 3.44 12.79 -5.14
N ALA A 124 2.70 11.82 -5.67
CA ALA A 124 3.26 10.61 -6.24
C ALA A 124 4.17 10.90 -7.45
N ILE A 125 3.71 11.72 -8.40
CA ILE A 125 4.52 12.09 -9.56
C ILE A 125 5.82 12.75 -9.13
N THR A 126 5.79 13.71 -8.22
CA THR A 126 6.99 14.41 -7.75
C THR A 126 7.95 13.51 -6.98
N SER A 127 7.42 12.56 -6.21
CA SER A 127 8.20 11.61 -5.41
C SER A 127 8.94 10.57 -6.26
N PHE A 128 8.32 10.11 -7.34
CA PHE A 128 8.90 9.06 -8.20
C PHE A 128 9.66 9.59 -9.41
N PHE A 129 9.48 10.85 -9.81
CA PHE A 129 10.14 11.41 -10.98
C PHE A 129 11.65 11.48 -10.79
N ARG A 130 12.39 10.91 -11.74
CA ARG A 130 13.87 10.94 -11.78
C ARG A 130 14.35 11.39 -13.16
N PRO A 131 14.96 12.58 -13.30
CA PRO A 131 15.45 13.08 -14.59
C PRO A 131 16.43 12.12 -15.28
N LEU A 132 17.21 11.38 -14.51
CA LEU A 132 18.15 10.37 -15.04
C LEU A 132 17.44 9.31 -15.92
N ALA A 133 16.15 9.05 -15.72
CA ALA A 133 15.37 8.11 -16.52
C ALA A 133 15.35 8.46 -18.02
N PHE A 134 15.51 9.73 -18.39
CA PHE A 134 15.62 10.14 -19.79
C PHE A 134 16.87 9.54 -20.45
N LEU A 135 17.99 9.44 -19.75
CA LEU A 135 19.21 8.82 -20.28
C LEU A 135 19.00 7.31 -20.57
N TYR A 136 18.21 6.65 -19.73
CA TYR A 136 17.87 5.24 -19.93
C TYR A 136 16.90 5.03 -21.12
N ALA A 137 16.12 6.05 -21.49
CA ALA A 137 15.25 6.00 -22.65
C ALA A 137 15.95 6.23 -23.99
N LEU A 138 17.12 6.91 -24.02
CA LEU A 138 17.83 7.28 -25.25
C LEU A 138 18.15 6.07 -26.17
N PRO A 139 18.69 4.94 -25.69
CA PRO A 139 18.96 3.79 -26.55
C PRO A 139 17.71 3.19 -27.18
N TYR A 140 16.55 3.30 -26.50
CA TYR A 140 15.28 2.82 -27.04
C TYR A 140 14.79 3.67 -28.21
N ILE A 141 15.14 4.96 -28.27
CA ILE A 141 14.84 5.83 -29.43
C ILE A 141 15.51 5.28 -30.69
N LEU A 142 16.78 4.84 -30.57
CA LEU A 142 17.50 4.24 -31.69
C LEU A 142 16.84 2.93 -32.14
N VAL A 143 16.48 2.07 -31.20
CA VAL A 143 15.78 0.79 -31.49
C VAL A 143 14.43 1.04 -32.15
N PHE A 144 13.68 2.04 -31.68
CA PHE A 144 12.36 2.37 -32.23
C PHE A 144 12.46 3.00 -33.63
N SER A 145 13.54 3.70 -33.93
CA SER A 145 13.79 4.20 -35.28
C SER A 145 13.80 3.05 -36.33
N ILE A 146 14.31 1.88 -35.96
CA ILE A 146 14.28 0.68 -36.83
C ILE A 146 12.82 0.30 -37.13
N LEU A 147 11.94 0.34 -36.12
CA LEU A 147 10.52 -0.01 -36.30
C LEU A 147 9.79 0.98 -37.24
N ILE A 148 10.19 2.26 -37.24
CA ILE A 148 9.60 3.27 -38.12
C ILE A 148 9.98 3.03 -39.58
N LEU A 149 11.24 2.61 -39.84
CA LEU A 149 11.75 2.42 -41.19
C LEU A 149 11.15 1.21 -41.95
N VAL A 150 10.52 0.26 -41.24
CA VAL A 150 9.91 -0.91 -41.87
C VAL A 150 8.61 -0.54 -42.58
N PRO A 151 8.49 -0.68 -43.91
CA PRO A 151 7.31 -0.27 -44.66
C PRO A 151 6.10 -1.16 -44.38
N LEU A 152 4.91 -0.56 -44.25
CA LEU A 152 3.65 -1.28 -44.14
C LEU A 152 3.12 -1.65 -45.55
N ARG A 153 3.02 -2.93 -45.85
CA ARG A 153 2.53 -3.44 -47.16
C ARG A 153 1.24 -4.25 -47.06
N PHE A 154 0.51 -4.17 -45.91
CA PHE A 154 -0.76 -4.85 -45.71
C PHE A 154 -1.95 -3.90 -45.78
N THR A 155 -3.08 -4.43 -46.25
CA THR A 155 -4.36 -3.77 -46.05
C THR A 155 -4.74 -3.85 -44.57
N PHE A 156 -5.56 -2.91 -44.10
CA PHE A 156 -6.05 -2.86 -42.70
C PHE A 156 -6.64 -4.21 -42.23
N ARG A 157 -7.48 -4.85 -43.08
CA ARG A 157 -8.09 -6.16 -42.77
C ARG A 157 -7.05 -7.26 -42.55
N LYS A 158 -5.98 -7.31 -43.36
CA LYS A 158 -4.89 -8.28 -43.18
C LYS A 158 -4.05 -8.00 -41.97
N SER A 159 -3.77 -6.74 -41.66
CA SER A 159 -3.09 -6.35 -40.41
C SER A 159 -3.90 -6.75 -39.19
N LEU A 160 -5.20 -6.53 -39.21
CA LEU A 160 -6.10 -6.93 -38.11
C LEU A 160 -6.12 -8.45 -37.91
N ALA A 161 -6.24 -9.25 -38.99
CA ALA A 161 -6.20 -10.71 -38.90
C ALA A 161 -4.84 -11.23 -38.35
N LEU A 162 -3.73 -10.61 -38.76
CA LEU A 162 -2.40 -10.99 -38.27
C LEU A 162 -2.11 -10.54 -36.85
N SER A 163 -2.83 -9.54 -36.34
CA SER A 163 -2.67 -9.07 -34.94
C SER A 163 -3.36 -9.99 -33.92
N LEU A 164 -4.32 -10.81 -34.34
CA LEU A 164 -5.11 -11.64 -33.44
C LEU A 164 -4.24 -12.66 -32.67
N LEU A 165 -3.37 -13.39 -33.38
CA LEU A 165 -2.54 -14.41 -32.75
C LEU A 165 -1.53 -13.85 -31.72
N PRO A 166 -0.73 -12.80 -32.00
CA PRO A 166 0.17 -12.23 -31.02
C PRO A 166 -0.57 -11.53 -29.88
N ALA A 167 -1.76 -10.96 -30.11
CA ALA A 167 -2.57 -10.39 -29.04
C ALA A 167 -3.13 -11.47 -28.10
N LEU A 168 -3.65 -12.57 -28.65
CA LEU A 168 -4.07 -13.74 -27.86
C LEU A 168 -2.90 -14.36 -27.11
N TYR A 169 -1.72 -14.42 -27.74
CA TYR A 169 -0.51 -14.90 -27.08
C TYR A 169 -0.15 -14.01 -25.88
N LEU A 170 -0.16 -12.68 -26.01
CA LEU A 170 0.11 -11.76 -24.90
C LEU A 170 -0.86 -11.99 -23.76
N LEU A 171 -2.16 -12.11 -24.05
CA LEU A 171 -3.17 -12.35 -23.02
C LEU A 171 -2.96 -13.72 -22.34
N ALA A 172 -2.87 -14.80 -23.11
CA ALA A 172 -2.75 -16.15 -22.58
C ALA A 172 -1.44 -16.38 -21.81
N SER A 173 -0.31 -15.88 -22.32
CA SER A 173 0.99 -16.03 -21.66
C SER A 173 1.06 -15.24 -20.34
N ASN A 174 0.48 -14.03 -20.28
CA ASN A 174 0.40 -13.29 -19.03
C ASN A 174 -0.54 -13.96 -18.03
N TYR A 175 -1.70 -14.49 -18.47
CA TYR A 175 -2.60 -15.24 -17.61
C TYR A 175 -1.95 -16.52 -17.06
N THR A 176 -1.17 -17.22 -17.90
CA THR A 176 -0.41 -18.40 -17.46
C THR A 176 0.65 -18.05 -16.42
N LEU A 177 1.42 -16.97 -16.62
CA LEU A 177 2.39 -16.51 -15.63
C LEU A 177 1.71 -16.07 -14.32
N PHE A 178 0.59 -15.40 -14.42
CA PHE A 178 -0.20 -14.97 -13.26
C PHE A 178 -0.67 -16.15 -12.39
N LEU A 179 -1.15 -17.24 -13.00
CA LEU A 179 -1.68 -18.38 -12.25
C LEU A 179 -0.62 -19.38 -11.78
N TYR A 180 0.39 -19.63 -12.61
CA TYR A 180 1.30 -20.76 -12.38
C TYR A 180 2.72 -20.35 -12.00
N VAL A 181 3.08 -19.09 -12.17
CA VAL A 181 4.42 -18.58 -11.86
C VAL A 181 4.32 -17.22 -11.18
N PRO A 182 3.51 -17.10 -10.09
CA PRO A 182 3.33 -15.82 -9.40
C PRO A 182 4.63 -15.28 -8.80
N GLU A 183 5.61 -16.15 -8.53
CA GLU A 183 6.92 -15.76 -8.00
C GLU A 183 7.84 -15.12 -9.04
N CYS A 184 7.46 -15.17 -10.34
CA CYS A 184 8.25 -14.61 -11.42
C CYS A 184 8.00 -13.11 -11.60
N ASN A 185 8.58 -12.31 -10.72
CA ASN A 185 8.49 -10.84 -10.71
C ASN A 185 9.47 -10.19 -11.68
N PHE A 186 10.11 -10.99 -12.53
CA PHE A 186 11.14 -10.51 -13.43
C PHE A 186 10.56 -10.09 -14.78
N HIS A 187 10.92 -8.91 -15.22
CA HIS A 187 10.51 -8.33 -16.49
C HIS A 187 11.72 -8.10 -17.40
N LEU A 188 11.65 -8.58 -18.63
CA LEU A 188 12.69 -8.42 -19.64
C LEU A 188 12.68 -7.05 -20.34
N ASN A 189 11.63 -6.24 -20.13
CA ASN A 189 11.48 -4.98 -20.84
C ASN A 189 10.47 -4.07 -20.09
N PRO A 190 10.71 -2.76 -19.99
CA PRO A 190 9.80 -1.84 -19.30
C PRO A 190 8.39 -1.78 -19.90
N LEU A 191 8.23 -1.96 -21.21
CA LEU A 191 6.91 -1.93 -21.87
C LEU A 191 6.11 -3.19 -21.55
N THR A 192 6.72 -4.37 -21.65
CA THR A 192 6.05 -5.64 -21.30
C THR A 192 5.77 -5.73 -19.80
N SER A 193 6.59 -5.08 -18.97
CA SER A 193 6.32 -4.93 -17.54
C SER A 193 5.00 -4.20 -17.32
N LEU A 194 4.80 -3.03 -17.91
CA LEU A 194 3.56 -2.28 -17.74
C LEU A 194 2.36 -3.04 -18.29
N VAL A 195 2.48 -3.67 -19.48
CA VAL A 195 1.41 -4.51 -20.04
C VAL A 195 1.03 -5.64 -19.09
N ARG A 196 2.02 -6.34 -18.54
CA ARG A 196 1.79 -7.42 -17.56
C ARG A 196 1.10 -6.89 -16.30
N SER A 197 1.64 -5.83 -15.70
CA SER A 197 1.10 -5.27 -14.47
C SER A 197 -0.34 -4.78 -14.65
N SER A 198 -0.65 -4.17 -15.80
CA SER A 198 -2.02 -3.76 -16.15
C SER A 198 -2.95 -4.97 -16.33
N LEU A 199 -2.50 -6.03 -17.01
CA LEU A 199 -3.29 -7.27 -17.16
C LEU A 199 -3.48 -7.98 -15.82
N TYR A 200 -2.48 -7.99 -14.95
CA TYR A 200 -2.57 -8.58 -13.61
C TYR A 200 -3.58 -7.83 -12.76
N CYS A 201 -3.57 -6.50 -12.80
CA CYS A 201 -4.58 -5.67 -12.15
C CYS A 201 -6.00 -6.05 -12.61
N GLU A 202 -6.22 -6.26 -13.92
CA GLU A 202 -7.52 -6.69 -14.45
C GLU A 202 -7.84 -8.16 -14.09
N PHE A 203 -6.86 -9.06 -14.06
CA PHE A 203 -7.08 -10.46 -13.65
C PHE A 203 -7.44 -10.55 -12.17
N GLU A 204 -6.76 -9.82 -11.29
CA GLU A 204 -7.14 -9.69 -9.88
C GLU A 204 -8.57 -9.18 -9.76
N ASN A 205 -8.90 -8.14 -10.54
CA ASN A 205 -10.23 -7.59 -10.62
C ASN A 205 -11.32 -8.61 -11.00
N LEU A 206 -11.03 -9.49 -11.95
CA LEU A 206 -11.98 -10.51 -12.42
C LEU A 206 -12.15 -11.64 -11.40
N LEU A 207 -11.10 -11.95 -10.64
CA LEU A 207 -11.11 -13.03 -9.64
C LEU A 207 -11.59 -12.57 -8.27
N GLU A 208 -11.56 -11.26 -8.00
CA GLU A 208 -11.97 -10.69 -6.72
C GLU A 208 -13.44 -10.97 -6.41
N TYR A 209 -13.74 -11.09 -5.13
CA TYR A 209 -15.12 -11.24 -4.69
C TYR A 209 -15.89 -9.91 -4.78
N HIS A 210 -17.03 -9.94 -5.49
CA HIS A 210 -17.90 -8.77 -5.69
C HIS A 210 -19.29 -8.92 -5.04
N GLY A 211 -19.49 -9.97 -4.24
CA GLY A 211 -20.74 -10.18 -3.54
C GLY A 211 -20.91 -9.30 -2.30
N PRO A 212 -22.06 -9.41 -1.62
CA PRO A 212 -22.29 -8.68 -0.38
C PRO A 212 -21.38 -9.17 0.73
N ARG A 213 -21.11 -8.31 1.73
CA ARG A 213 -20.45 -8.72 2.96
C ARG A 213 -21.37 -9.65 3.76
N ASP A 214 -20.76 -10.55 4.54
CA ASP A 214 -21.47 -11.42 5.48
C ASP A 214 -22.24 -10.56 6.49
N ASP A 215 -23.48 -10.95 6.79
CA ASP A 215 -24.29 -10.26 7.79
C ASP A 215 -23.99 -10.76 9.20
N LEU A 216 -24.08 -9.88 10.17
CA LEU A 216 -24.05 -10.25 11.58
C LEU A 216 -25.41 -10.86 12.00
N PRO A 217 -25.42 -11.82 12.95
CA PRO A 217 -26.65 -12.33 13.53
C PRO A 217 -27.56 -11.21 14.03
N ALA A 218 -28.86 -11.47 14.08
CA ALA A 218 -29.82 -10.54 14.63
C ALA A 218 -29.53 -10.30 16.12
N PHE A 219 -29.11 -9.11 16.44
CA PHE A 219 -28.83 -8.65 17.82
C PHE A 219 -28.97 -7.14 17.87
N HIS A 220 -29.52 -6.67 18.96
CA HIS A 220 -29.62 -5.26 19.25
C HIS A 220 -29.44 -5.03 20.74
N THR A 221 -28.57 -4.11 21.11
CA THR A 221 -28.47 -3.61 22.46
C THR A 221 -28.40 -2.08 22.43
N SER A 222 -29.01 -1.45 23.38
CA SER A 222 -28.84 -0.02 23.66
C SER A 222 -27.82 0.25 24.77
N GLN A 223 -27.30 -0.82 25.39
CA GLN A 223 -26.31 -0.71 26.46
C GLN A 223 -24.90 -0.72 25.85
N ARG A 224 -24.27 0.44 25.83
CA ARG A 224 -22.88 0.61 25.45
C ARG A 224 -22.00 0.52 26.69
N PRO A 225 -20.98 -0.36 26.73
CA PRO A 225 -20.08 -0.46 27.89
C PRO A 225 -19.19 0.76 28.05
N LEU A 226 -18.79 1.36 26.94
CA LEU A 226 -18.06 2.62 26.86
C LEU A 226 -18.92 3.64 26.11
N ASP A 227 -18.83 4.90 26.51
CA ASP A 227 -19.66 5.96 25.91
C ASP A 227 -19.23 6.23 24.47
N SER A 228 -17.96 6.51 24.25
CA SER A 228 -17.44 6.73 22.90
C SER A 228 -16.10 6.03 22.67
N ILE A 229 -15.96 5.43 21.51
CA ILE A 229 -14.74 4.73 21.07
C ILE A 229 -14.25 5.40 19.78
N ILE A 230 -12.99 5.81 19.77
CA ILE A 230 -12.34 6.41 18.63
C ILE A 230 -11.20 5.48 18.21
N TYR A 231 -11.19 5.10 16.95
CA TYR A 231 -10.09 4.36 16.34
C TYR A 231 -9.36 5.25 15.35
N ILE A 232 -8.11 5.60 15.66
CA ILE A 232 -7.28 6.45 14.81
C ILE A 232 -6.27 5.59 14.08
N ILE A 233 -6.33 5.61 12.76
CA ILE A 233 -5.31 5.08 11.88
C ILE A 233 -4.58 6.29 11.29
N ASP A 234 -3.35 6.50 11.74
CA ASP A 234 -2.48 7.56 11.21
C ASP A 234 -1.77 7.07 9.95
N GLU A 235 -1.25 7.96 9.15
CA GLU A 235 -0.56 7.65 7.91
C GLU A 235 0.94 7.78 8.10
N SER A 236 1.69 6.70 7.78
CA SER A 236 3.15 6.74 7.64
C SER A 236 3.93 7.07 8.93
N VAL A 237 3.38 6.81 10.11
CA VAL A 237 4.03 7.10 11.39
C VAL A 237 4.85 5.90 11.87
N ARG A 238 6.18 6.08 11.95
CA ARG A 238 7.11 5.07 12.44
C ARG A 238 7.20 5.07 13.98
N GLY A 239 6.94 3.92 14.58
CA GLY A 239 6.87 3.76 16.04
C GLY A 239 8.18 4.06 16.76
N SER A 240 9.33 3.68 16.17
CA SER A 240 10.66 3.90 16.76
C SER A 240 11.12 5.36 16.75
N ASN A 241 10.40 6.29 16.08
CA ASN A 241 10.68 7.72 16.13
C ASN A 241 9.85 8.48 17.18
N LEU A 242 9.00 7.79 17.96
CA LEU A 242 8.28 8.42 19.07
C LEU A 242 9.10 8.38 20.37
N SER A 243 9.26 9.54 21.03
CA SER A 243 9.91 9.56 22.37
C SER A 243 9.13 8.77 23.41
N LEU A 244 7.83 8.56 23.21
CA LEU A 244 7.00 7.64 23.97
C LEU A 244 7.55 6.20 23.95
N ASN A 245 8.21 5.79 22.85
CA ASN A 245 8.85 4.49 22.67
C ASN A 245 10.37 4.49 22.94
N GLY A 246 10.89 5.54 23.59
CA GLY A 246 12.30 5.65 23.93
C GLY A 246 13.19 6.30 22.86
N TYR A 247 12.61 6.94 21.84
CA TYR A 247 13.39 7.73 20.88
C TYR A 247 14.07 8.90 21.60
N PRO A 248 15.36 9.19 21.31
CA PRO A 248 16.14 10.16 22.10
C PRO A 248 15.69 11.62 21.92
N ARG A 249 15.02 11.97 20.80
CA ARG A 249 14.47 13.31 20.60
C ARG A 249 13.07 13.39 21.19
N PRO A 250 12.69 14.50 21.84
CA PRO A 250 11.35 14.66 22.45
C PRO A 250 10.28 14.92 21.36
N THR A 251 9.98 13.92 20.55
CA THR A 251 8.99 14.00 19.47
C THR A 251 7.55 13.91 19.98
N THR A 252 7.32 13.28 21.13
CA THR A 252 5.98 13.07 21.70
C THR A 252 5.92 13.35 23.21
N PRO A 253 6.35 14.54 23.70
CA PRO A 253 6.40 14.85 25.14
C PRO A 253 5.02 14.93 25.79
N PHE A 254 3.98 15.39 25.07
CA PHE A 254 2.63 15.44 25.60
C PHE A 254 2.07 14.03 25.84
N LEU A 255 2.29 13.09 24.90
CA LEU A 255 1.87 11.70 25.09
C LEU A 255 2.58 11.05 26.29
N GLN A 256 3.87 11.35 26.51
CA GLN A 256 4.59 10.89 27.70
C GLN A 256 3.98 11.45 29.00
N SER A 257 3.51 12.69 28.97
CA SER A 257 2.79 13.27 30.11
C SER A 257 1.46 12.56 30.38
N LEU A 258 0.72 12.18 29.36
CA LEU A 258 -0.53 11.41 29.52
C LEU A 258 -0.25 10.00 30.08
N GLU A 259 0.85 9.36 29.67
CA GLU A 259 1.26 8.09 30.23
C GLU A 259 1.58 8.21 31.72
N THR A 260 2.33 9.24 32.12
CA THR A 260 2.64 9.54 33.53
C THR A 260 1.36 9.82 34.35
N GLN A 261 0.34 10.43 33.76
CA GLN A 261 -0.96 10.67 34.36
C GLN A 261 -1.86 9.41 34.43
N GLY A 262 -1.43 8.27 33.89
CA GLY A 262 -2.24 7.06 33.77
C GLY A 262 -3.40 7.17 32.78
N ARG A 263 -3.36 8.16 31.89
CA ARG A 263 -4.36 8.39 30.83
C ARG A 263 -3.93 7.81 29.48
N LEU A 264 -2.71 7.32 29.37
CA LEU A 264 -2.21 6.63 28.19
C LEU A 264 -1.60 5.29 28.62
N LYS A 265 -1.91 4.24 27.87
CA LYS A 265 -1.22 2.94 27.92
C LYS A 265 -0.44 2.77 26.62
N ASN A 266 0.89 2.89 26.74
CA ASN A 266 1.78 2.58 25.64
C ASN A 266 1.88 1.07 25.46
N LEU A 267 1.62 0.58 24.24
CA LEU A 267 1.79 -0.82 23.85
C LEU A 267 3.12 -1.04 23.09
N GLY A 268 3.88 0.06 22.88
CA GLY A 268 5.17 0.04 22.23
C GLY A 268 5.09 -0.02 20.71
N ILE A 269 5.99 -0.77 20.12
CA ILE A 269 6.09 -0.94 18.69
C ILE A 269 5.22 -2.13 18.25
N CYS A 270 4.21 -1.81 17.47
CA CYS A 270 3.32 -2.76 16.81
C CYS A 270 3.88 -3.14 15.42
N VAL A 271 3.53 -4.32 14.93
CA VAL A 271 3.82 -4.73 13.55
C VAL A 271 2.60 -4.47 12.68
N ALA A 272 2.73 -3.55 11.73
CA ALA A 272 1.70 -3.30 10.72
C ALA A 272 1.45 -4.55 9.86
N ALA A 273 0.23 -4.72 9.39
CA ALA A 273 -0.14 -5.85 8.53
C ALA A 273 0.58 -5.80 7.18
N SER A 274 0.89 -4.61 6.69
CA SER A 274 1.54 -4.44 5.39
C SER A 274 2.41 -3.20 5.32
N SER A 275 3.26 -3.17 4.29
CA SER A 275 4.00 -1.98 3.85
C SER A 275 3.19 -1.07 2.91
N PHE A 276 1.89 -1.32 2.77
CA PHE A 276 0.95 -0.57 1.93
C PHE A 276 -0.29 -0.20 2.74
N SER A 277 -0.69 1.08 2.69
CA SER A 277 -1.83 1.62 3.42
C SER A 277 -3.12 0.84 3.19
N HIS A 278 -3.52 0.65 1.93
CA HIS A 278 -4.78 -0.01 1.59
C HIS A 278 -4.87 -1.47 2.09
N ILE A 279 -3.73 -2.16 2.17
CA ILE A 279 -3.67 -3.53 2.68
C ILE A 279 -3.79 -3.52 4.21
N SER A 280 -2.95 -2.74 4.91
CA SER A 280 -3.04 -2.60 6.37
C SER A 280 -4.46 -2.23 6.80
N ASN A 281 -5.04 -1.22 6.15
CA ASN A 281 -6.37 -0.73 6.46
C ASN A 281 -7.47 -1.78 6.22
N ALA A 282 -7.34 -2.62 5.16
CA ALA A 282 -8.27 -3.71 4.92
C ALA A 282 -8.28 -4.73 6.08
N TYR A 283 -7.09 -5.08 6.61
CA TYR A 283 -6.96 -5.97 7.77
C TYR A 283 -7.51 -5.32 9.05
N LEU A 284 -7.18 -4.06 9.31
CA LEU A 284 -7.62 -3.32 10.50
C LEU A 284 -9.14 -3.20 10.60
N VAL A 285 -9.83 -3.00 9.46
CA VAL A 285 -11.28 -2.74 9.43
C VAL A 285 -12.11 -4.03 9.37
N THR A 286 -11.53 -5.15 8.93
CA THR A 286 -12.27 -6.41 8.71
C THR A 286 -11.84 -7.54 9.64
N GLY A 287 -10.75 -7.36 10.40
CA GLY A 287 -10.23 -8.35 11.33
C GLY A 287 -9.73 -9.63 10.67
N HIS A 288 -9.46 -9.61 9.36
CA HIS A 288 -8.82 -10.76 8.71
C HIS A 288 -7.41 -10.98 9.31
N ASN A 289 -7.00 -12.24 9.48
CA ASN A 289 -5.81 -12.58 10.26
C ASN A 289 -4.86 -13.58 9.59
N THR A 290 -5.02 -13.82 8.30
CA THR A 290 -4.11 -14.67 7.50
C THR A 290 -3.58 -13.94 6.28
N PHE A 291 -2.34 -14.24 5.89
CA PHE A 291 -1.63 -13.61 4.76
C PHE A 291 -1.26 -14.65 3.70
N PRO A 292 -1.47 -14.36 2.39
CA PRO A 292 -2.34 -13.31 1.87
C PRO A 292 -3.83 -13.64 2.05
N ASP A 293 -4.72 -12.70 1.74
CA ASP A 293 -6.17 -12.93 1.77
C ASP A 293 -6.65 -13.64 0.48
N ASN A 294 -6.20 -14.86 0.26
CA ASN A 294 -6.61 -15.69 -0.89
C ASN A 294 -8.06 -16.17 -0.85
N THR A 295 -8.78 -15.87 0.21
CA THR A 295 -10.19 -16.22 0.41
C THR A 295 -11.13 -15.03 0.29
N PHE A 296 -10.60 -13.86 -0.01
CA PHE A 296 -11.32 -12.59 -0.13
C PHE A 296 -12.09 -12.20 1.14
N ARG A 297 -11.53 -12.52 2.32
CA ARG A 297 -12.18 -12.23 3.59
C ARG A 297 -12.26 -10.76 3.91
N THR A 298 -11.28 -9.97 3.48
CA THR A 298 -11.32 -8.51 3.58
C THR A 298 -12.50 -7.91 2.83
N ASN A 299 -13.01 -8.60 1.79
CA ASN A 299 -14.20 -8.20 1.04
C ASN A 299 -15.50 -8.81 1.59
N LYS A 300 -15.42 -9.96 2.28
CA LYS A 300 -16.57 -10.72 2.77
C LYS A 300 -16.91 -10.46 4.23
N ASN A 301 -15.89 -10.29 5.09
CA ASN A 301 -16.13 -10.15 6.52
C ASN A 301 -16.97 -8.91 6.82
N PRO A 302 -17.81 -8.98 7.87
CA PRO A 302 -18.38 -7.77 8.47
C PRO A 302 -17.25 -6.83 8.88
N THR A 303 -17.50 -5.54 8.76
CA THR A 303 -16.56 -4.52 9.19
C THR A 303 -16.72 -4.19 10.66
N ILE A 304 -15.78 -3.46 11.22
CA ILE A 304 -15.89 -2.97 12.59
C ILE A 304 -17.11 -2.05 12.77
N PHE A 305 -17.53 -1.37 11.71
CA PHE A 305 -18.73 -0.52 11.74
C PHE A 305 -20.02 -1.35 11.85
N ASP A 306 -20.07 -2.54 11.23
CA ASP A 306 -21.23 -3.44 11.36
C ASP A 306 -21.41 -3.85 12.82
N TYR A 307 -20.32 -4.19 13.51
CA TYR A 307 -20.33 -4.51 14.94
C TYR A 307 -20.71 -3.30 15.81
N ALA A 308 -20.10 -2.16 15.56
CA ALA A 308 -20.37 -0.93 16.32
C ALA A 308 -21.85 -0.53 16.22
N LYS A 309 -22.43 -0.62 15.03
CA LYS A 309 -23.86 -0.35 14.81
C LYS A 309 -24.76 -1.32 15.56
N LYS A 310 -24.40 -2.63 15.57
CA LYS A 310 -25.14 -3.66 16.36
C LYS A 310 -25.05 -3.39 17.86
N MET A 311 -23.95 -2.82 18.33
CA MET A 311 -23.74 -2.44 19.73
C MET A 311 -24.33 -1.06 20.10
N GLY A 312 -25.11 -0.45 19.19
CA GLY A 312 -25.85 0.79 19.45
C GLY A 312 -25.03 2.07 19.37
N TYR A 313 -23.85 2.04 18.77
CA TYR A 313 -23.07 3.25 18.47
C TYR A 313 -23.55 3.93 17.21
N GLU A 314 -23.49 5.26 17.17
CA GLU A 314 -23.50 6.02 15.93
C GLU A 314 -22.12 5.90 15.27
N THR A 315 -22.11 5.45 14.04
CA THR A 315 -20.87 5.14 13.30
C THR A 315 -20.46 6.31 12.42
N VAL A 316 -19.25 6.81 12.66
CA VAL A 316 -18.67 7.94 11.93
C VAL A 316 -17.33 7.52 11.33
N TYR A 317 -17.16 7.75 10.04
CA TYR A 317 -15.87 7.60 9.37
C TYR A 317 -15.37 8.96 8.88
N ILE A 318 -14.19 9.36 9.32
CA ILE A 318 -13.53 10.60 8.91
C ILE A 318 -12.32 10.22 8.06
N ASP A 319 -12.35 10.58 6.78
CA ASP A 319 -11.34 10.23 5.78
C ASP A 319 -10.68 11.50 5.23
N ILE A 320 -9.55 11.88 5.80
CA ILE A 320 -8.80 13.07 5.37
C ILE A 320 -7.72 12.72 4.34
N ASP A 321 -7.26 11.49 4.32
CA ASP A 321 -6.29 11.03 3.32
C ASP A 321 -6.95 10.67 1.97
N GLN A 322 -8.27 10.77 1.87
CA GLN A 322 -9.04 10.66 0.63
C GLN A 322 -8.87 9.33 -0.15
N GLY A 323 -9.16 8.24 0.50
CA GLY A 323 -9.36 6.95 -0.18
C GLY A 323 -8.28 5.92 0.03
N CYS A 324 -7.26 6.19 0.83
CA CYS A 324 -6.26 5.18 1.18
C CYS A 324 -6.83 4.04 2.04
N LEU A 325 -7.90 4.30 2.81
CA LEU A 325 -8.53 3.24 3.58
C LEU A 325 -9.23 2.21 2.67
N PHE A 326 -9.85 2.70 1.58
CA PHE A 326 -10.62 1.84 0.68
C PHE A 326 -10.38 2.20 -0.80
N PRO A 327 -9.22 1.91 -1.36
CA PRO A 327 -9.04 1.92 -2.81
C PRO A 327 -9.81 0.72 -3.41
N MET A 328 -11.01 0.47 -2.88
CA MET A 328 -11.83 -0.65 -3.25
C MET A 328 -12.76 -0.26 -4.38
N LYS A 329 -13.08 -1.23 -5.18
CA LYS A 329 -14.12 -1.09 -6.18
C LYS A 329 -15.44 -0.67 -5.52
N LYS A 330 -16.30 -0.09 -6.33
CA LYS A 330 -17.60 0.45 -5.95
C LYS A 330 -18.41 -0.48 -5.04
N THR A 331 -18.46 -1.78 -5.34
CA THR A 331 -19.24 -2.77 -4.57
C THR A 331 -18.70 -3.02 -3.16
N ALA A 332 -17.40 -3.12 -2.97
CA ALA A 332 -16.80 -3.29 -1.65
C ALA A 332 -16.94 -2.02 -0.80
N ARG A 333 -16.83 -0.84 -1.44
CA ARG A 333 -17.09 0.46 -0.84
C ARG A 333 -18.55 0.61 -0.41
N GLU A 334 -19.51 0.24 -1.25
CA GLU A 334 -20.94 0.25 -0.93
C GLU A 334 -21.26 -0.64 0.28
N GLY A 335 -20.60 -1.80 0.39
CA GLY A 335 -20.75 -2.69 1.53
C GLY A 335 -20.28 -2.11 2.87
N ILE A 336 -19.37 -1.12 2.85
CA ILE A 336 -18.92 -0.42 4.07
C ILE A 336 -19.85 0.76 4.37
N VAL A 337 -20.21 1.53 3.35
CA VAL A 337 -21.08 2.71 3.47
C VAL A 337 -22.43 2.35 4.09
N ARG A 338 -22.97 1.15 3.85
CA ARG A 338 -24.24 0.70 4.45
C ARG A 338 -24.28 0.71 5.98
N SER A 339 -23.10 0.57 6.62
CA SER A 339 -22.96 0.52 8.08
C SER A 339 -22.49 1.83 8.69
N LEU A 340 -22.32 2.87 7.87
CA LEU A 340 -21.96 4.21 8.32
C LEU A 340 -23.21 5.08 8.48
N ASP A 341 -23.30 5.79 9.60
CA ASP A 341 -24.27 6.85 9.78
C ASP A 341 -23.74 8.17 9.20
N ARG A 342 -22.42 8.40 9.30
CA ARG A 342 -21.75 9.54 8.69
C ARG A 342 -20.40 9.13 8.06
N TRP A 343 -20.18 9.60 6.83
CA TRP A 343 -18.88 9.55 6.17
C TRP A 343 -18.44 10.98 5.85
N MET A 344 -17.35 11.40 6.46
CA MET A 344 -16.84 12.76 6.38
C MET A 344 -15.50 12.80 5.67
N THR A 345 -15.47 13.46 4.54
CA THR A 345 -14.27 13.79 3.76
C THR A 345 -13.98 15.28 3.93
N GLU A 346 -12.83 15.75 3.41
CA GLU A 346 -12.55 17.19 3.38
C GLU A 346 -13.69 18.00 2.72
N GLN A 347 -14.32 17.47 1.67
CA GLN A 347 -15.46 18.11 1.03
C GLN A 347 -16.67 18.16 1.96
N SER A 348 -16.93 17.10 2.71
CA SER A 348 -18.04 17.09 3.69
C SER A 348 -17.88 18.18 4.75
N PHE A 349 -16.65 18.45 5.21
CA PHE A 349 -16.38 19.54 6.15
C PHE A 349 -16.66 20.91 5.53
N LYS A 350 -16.28 21.12 4.25
CA LYS A 350 -16.59 22.35 3.51
C LYS A 350 -18.09 22.55 3.35
N ASP A 351 -18.82 21.47 3.05
CA ASP A 351 -20.28 21.51 2.84
C ASP A 351 -21.05 21.92 4.12
N ILE A 352 -20.53 21.57 5.28
CA ILE A 352 -21.10 21.99 6.59
C ILE A 352 -20.40 23.25 7.17
N HIS A 353 -19.63 23.97 6.33
CA HIS A 353 -18.93 25.20 6.69
C HIS A 353 -17.92 25.09 7.84
N ILE A 354 -17.36 23.89 8.06
CA ILE A 354 -16.27 23.68 9.01
C ILE A 354 -14.94 23.84 8.29
N ASN A 355 -14.18 24.85 8.70
CA ASN A 355 -12.82 25.06 8.21
C ASN A 355 -11.83 24.26 9.06
N LEU A 356 -11.20 23.25 8.46
CA LEU A 356 -10.17 22.44 9.13
C LEU A 356 -8.85 23.21 9.37
N GLY A 357 -8.69 24.39 8.77
CA GLY A 357 -7.47 25.19 8.88
C GLY A 357 -6.36 24.70 7.97
N THR A 358 -5.14 25.21 8.19
CA THR A 358 -3.94 24.84 7.41
C THR A 358 -3.50 23.41 7.70
N SER A 359 -3.66 22.95 8.93
CA SER A 359 -3.48 21.54 9.29
C SER A 359 -4.84 20.86 9.39
N LYS A 360 -5.15 20.04 8.38
CA LYS A 360 -6.42 19.31 8.32
C LYS A 360 -6.59 18.38 9.52
N ASP A 361 -5.53 17.68 9.94
CA ASP A 361 -5.57 16.75 11.07
C ASP A 361 -5.83 17.45 12.40
N LEU A 362 -5.21 18.62 12.65
CA LEU A 362 -5.53 19.41 13.84
C LEU A 362 -6.97 19.97 13.81
N GLY A 363 -7.47 20.29 12.61
CA GLY A 363 -8.88 20.63 12.42
C GLY A 363 -9.81 19.47 12.80
N VAL A 364 -9.43 18.25 12.45
CA VAL A 364 -10.16 17.03 12.87
C VAL A 364 -10.08 16.84 14.38
N ALA A 365 -8.93 17.09 15.04
CA ALA A 365 -8.82 17.01 16.50
C ALA A 365 -9.86 17.91 17.19
N ARG A 366 -9.97 19.18 16.75
CA ARG A 366 -10.97 20.12 17.28
C ARG A 366 -12.41 19.69 16.99
N PHE A 367 -12.66 19.17 15.78
CA PHE A 367 -13.97 18.65 15.43
C PHE A 367 -14.39 17.47 16.31
N LEU A 368 -13.47 16.53 16.57
CA LEU A 368 -13.70 15.40 17.45
C LEU A 368 -14.03 15.86 18.88
N SER A 369 -13.27 16.84 19.40
CA SER A 369 -13.51 17.42 20.70
C SER A 369 -14.90 18.06 20.77
N GLY A 370 -15.27 18.87 19.79
CA GLY A 370 -16.60 19.47 19.68
C GLY A 370 -17.70 18.42 19.65
N LEU A 371 -17.54 17.38 18.83
CA LEU A 371 -18.52 16.29 18.71
C LEU A 371 -18.74 15.56 20.03
N LEU A 372 -17.66 15.24 20.76
CA LEU A 372 -17.75 14.57 22.06
C LEU A 372 -18.31 15.48 23.14
N ASN A 373 -18.04 16.79 23.08
CA ASN A 373 -18.56 17.75 24.04
C ASN A 373 -20.08 17.98 23.90
N GLU A 374 -20.61 17.79 22.66
CA GLU A 374 -22.06 17.85 22.44
C GLU A 374 -22.78 16.64 23.04
N ARG A 375 -22.26 15.44 22.79
CA ARG A 375 -22.78 14.18 23.33
C ARG A 375 -21.82 13.04 23.14
N GLY A 376 -22.07 11.91 23.78
CA GLY A 376 -21.40 10.63 23.51
C GLY A 376 -22.19 9.70 22.59
N GLY A 377 -21.79 8.44 22.59
CA GLY A 377 -22.47 7.37 21.85
C GLY A 377 -21.88 7.08 20.49
N TYR A 378 -20.62 7.46 20.26
CA TYR A 378 -19.98 7.31 18.97
C TYR A 378 -18.99 6.15 18.90
N PHE A 379 -18.96 5.49 17.73
CA PHE A 379 -17.80 4.78 17.23
C PHE A 379 -17.26 5.56 16.03
N ILE A 380 -16.08 6.14 16.21
CA ILE A 380 -15.45 6.99 15.19
C ILE A 380 -14.17 6.32 14.70
N LEU A 381 -14.06 6.09 13.39
CA LEU A 381 -12.79 5.76 12.76
C LEU A 381 -12.25 7.00 12.04
N VAL A 382 -11.02 7.35 12.33
CA VAL A 382 -10.32 8.47 11.70
C VAL A 382 -9.15 7.94 10.88
N ASN A 383 -9.15 8.22 9.59
CA ASN A 383 -8.01 8.04 8.70
C ASN A 383 -7.34 9.39 8.48
N LYS A 384 -6.19 9.60 9.13
CA LYS A 384 -5.45 10.87 9.10
C LYS A 384 -4.62 10.99 7.82
N LYS A 385 -4.29 12.23 7.45
CA LYS A 385 -3.26 12.51 6.44
C LYS A 385 -1.84 12.27 6.98
N GLY A 386 -1.65 12.43 8.26
CA GLY A 386 -0.44 12.11 9.01
C GLY A 386 0.86 12.59 8.40
N LEU A 387 1.80 11.66 8.28
CA LEU A 387 3.13 11.89 7.72
C LEU A 387 3.28 11.37 6.29
N HIS A 388 2.21 11.40 5.48
CA HIS A 388 2.34 11.11 4.05
C HIS A 388 3.45 11.99 3.42
N PHE A 389 4.35 11.38 2.67
CA PHE A 389 5.42 12.11 1.98
C PHE A 389 4.80 13.12 0.98
N GLN A 390 5.18 14.41 0.95
CA GLN A 390 6.37 15.13 1.42
C GLN A 390 6.22 15.63 2.88
N TYR A 391 7.08 15.24 3.77
CA TYR A 391 6.97 15.54 5.21
C TYR A 391 7.02 17.03 5.52
N ARG A 392 7.72 17.86 4.74
CA ARG A 392 7.80 19.32 4.93
C ARG A 392 6.43 20.01 4.88
N ASN A 393 5.50 19.43 4.14
CA ASN A 393 4.11 19.92 4.05
C ASN A 393 3.23 19.55 5.27
N ARG A 394 3.78 18.78 6.22
CA ARG A 394 2.95 18.23 7.33
C ARG A 394 3.02 19.06 8.60
N TYR A 395 3.85 20.09 8.66
CA TYR A 395 3.96 21.02 9.80
C TYR A 395 4.23 22.43 9.31
N PRO A 396 3.85 23.47 10.09
CA PRO A 396 4.06 24.87 9.71
C PRO A 396 5.54 25.26 9.83
N ASP A 397 5.92 26.31 9.10
CA ASP A 397 7.24 26.93 9.24
C ASP A 397 7.25 27.90 10.46
N ASP A 398 7.02 27.31 11.62
CA ASP A 398 7.00 28.01 12.91
C ASP A 398 8.12 27.43 13.78
N PRO A 399 8.95 28.26 14.45
CA PRO A 399 9.99 27.78 15.35
C PRO A 399 9.50 26.83 16.44
N ALA A 400 8.24 26.91 16.86
CA ALA A 400 7.63 25.98 17.81
C ALA A 400 7.50 24.55 17.26
N PHE A 401 7.43 24.38 15.94
CA PHE A 401 7.22 23.11 15.27
C PHE A 401 8.35 22.75 14.29
N THR A 402 9.22 23.69 13.94
CA THR A 402 10.44 23.42 13.15
C THR A 402 11.65 23.42 14.08
N ILE A 403 11.65 22.47 15.02
CA ILE A 403 12.61 22.37 16.13
C ILE A 403 13.97 21.87 15.64
N TRP A 404 13.95 20.80 14.83
CA TRP A 404 15.17 20.18 14.31
C TRP A 404 15.49 20.72 12.92
N ARG A 405 16.72 21.20 12.73
CA ARG A 405 17.24 21.78 11.49
C ARG A 405 18.64 21.22 11.17
N PRO A 406 19.10 21.21 9.90
CA PRO A 406 18.37 21.67 8.70
C PRO A 406 17.24 20.74 8.31
N VAL A 407 16.25 21.23 7.55
CA VAL A 407 15.12 20.46 7.03
C VAL A 407 15.29 20.14 5.54
N MET A 408 14.63 19.09 5.09
CA MET A 408 14.48 18.76 3.67
C MET A 408 13.31 19.58 3.10
N GLU A 409 13.58 20.37 2.06
CA GLU A 409 12.55 21.18 1.41
C GLU A 409 11.69 20.35 0.44
N VAL A 410 10.48 20.85 0.12
CA VAL A 410 9.52 20.15 -0.75
C VAL A 410 10.09 19.85 -2.14
N SER A 411 10.97 20.74 -2.65
CA SER A 411 11.62 20.58 -3.96
C SER A 411 12.80 19.61 -3.97
N GLU A 412 13.29 19.19 -2.79
CA GLU A 412 14.42 18.28 -2.67
C GLU A 412 13.97 16.82 -2.83
N SER A 413 14.78 16.02 -3.52
CA SER A 413 14.66 14.57 -3.55
C SER A 413 15.33 13.97 -2.32
N ILE A 414 14.92 12.74 -1.95
CA ILE A 414 15.60 11.99 -0.88
C ILE A 414 17.08 11.79 -1.29
N ASP A 415 17.96 12.36 -0.48
CA ASP A 415 19.40 12.22 -0.59
C ASP A 415 19.88 11.26 0.52
N PRO A 416 20.42 10.06 0.17
CA PRO A 416 20.89 9.09 1.14
C PRO A 416 22.26 9.42 1.74
N SER A 417 22.89 10.53 1.38
CA SER A 417 24.10 11.03 2.04
C SER A 417 23.86 11.31 3.52
N VAL A 418 24.90 11.39 4.31
CA VAL A 418 24.79 11.69 5.75
C VAL A 418 24.01 12.98 6.00
N THR A 419 24.35 14.06 5.27
CA THR A 419 23.68 15.36 5.41
C THR A 419 22.26 15.33 4.88
N GLY A 420 22.00 14.64 3.76
CA GLY A 420 20.66 14.51 3.20
C GLY A 420 19.75 13.69 4.13
N ARG A 421 20.27 12.60 4.69
CA ARG A 421 19.55 11.80 5.69
C ARG A 421 19.25 12.60 6.97
N GLU A 422 20.18 13.43 7.44
CA GLU A 422 19.95 14.30 8.59
C GLU A 422 18.77 15.26 8.33
N LYS A 423 18.72 15.94 7.17
CA LYS A 423 17.60 16.79 6.78
C LYS A 423 16.28 16.02 6.76
N LEU A 424 16.29 14.82 6.19
CA LEU A 424 15.09 13.96 6.09
C LEU A 424 14.57 13.60 7.47
N VAL A 425 15.45 13.14 8.39
CA VAL A 425 15.08 12.76 9.76
C VAL A 425 14.58 13.98 10.54
N ASN A 426 15.25 15.14 10.42
CA ASN A 426 14.82 16.37 11.07
C ASN A 426 13.40 16.78 10.62
N THR A 427 13.14 16.68 9.32
CA THR A 427 11.84 17.02 8.74
C THR A 427 10.75 16.05 9.21
N TYR A 428 11.08 14.77 9.29
CA TYR A 428 10.18 13.73 9.75
C TYR A 428 9.83 13.87 11.24
N ASP A 429 10.83 14.11 12.09
CA ASP A 429 10.66 14.29 13.54
C ASP A 429 9.82 15.54 13.87
N ASN A 430 10.04 16.66 13.14
CA ASN A 430 9.18 17.84 13.24
C ASN A 430 7.72 17.50 12.87
N GLY A 431 7.54 16.67 11.84
CA GLY A 431 6.23 16.17 11.43
C GLY A 431 5.57 15.33 12.52
N ILE A 432 6.29 14.40 13.17
CA ILE A 432 5.75 13.62 14.30
C ILE A 432 5.32 14.54 15.44
N HIS A 433 6.17 15.48 15.83
CA HIS A 433 5.87 16.42 16.90
C HIS A 433 4.56 17.18 16.66
N PHE A 434 4.33 17.60 15.41
CA PHE A 434 3.14 18.34 15.05
C PHE A 434 1.91 17.45 14.78
N GLN A 435 2.06 16.40 13.96
CA GLN A 435 0.92 15.59 13.52
C GLN A 435 0.45 14.56 14.56
N VAL A 436 1.35 14.14 15.46
CA VAL A 436 1.00 13.16 16.50
C VAL A 436 0.86 13.85 17.85
N ASP A 437 1.91 14.47 18.38
CA ASP A 437 1.89 15.00 19.75
C ASP A 437 0.94 16.20 19.90
N GLU A 438 1.05 17.20 19.03
CA GLU A 438 0.19 18.40 19.07
C GLU A 438 -1.27 18.03 18.73
N PHE A 439 -1.52 17.02 17.87
CA PHE A 439 -2.87 16.51 17.61
C PHE A 439 -3.55 16.06 18.90
N PHE A 440 -2.87 15.22 19.70
CA PHE A 440 -3.43 14.74 20.97
C PHE A 440 -3.52 15.85 22.01
N LYS A 441 -2.57 16.77 22.02
CA LYS A 441 -2.62 17.92 22.92
C LYS A 441 -3.84 18.80 22.64
N VAL A 442 -4.12 19.14 21.38
CA VAL A 442 -5.31 19.89 20.97
C VAL A 442 -6.56 19.11 21.34
N PHE A 443 -6.65 17.83 20.94
CA PHE A 443 -7.82 17.01 21.23
C PHE A 443 -8.11 16.92 22.74
N VAL A 444 -7.12 16.56 23.55
CA VAL A 444 -7.31 16.37 25.01
C VAL A 444 -7.62 17.68 25.71
N SER A 445 -6.98 18.80 25.30
CA SER A 445 -7.22 20.11 25.91
C SER A 445 -8.60 20.66 25.61
N ASP A 446 -9.13 20.42 24.43
CA ASP A 446 -10.42 20.93 23.98
C ASP A 446 -11.60 20.02 24.39
N THR A 447 -11.32 18.78 24.84
CA THR A 447 -12.35 17.79 25.17
C THR A 447 -12.73 17.86 26.65
N THR A 448 -13.92 18.33 26.93
CA THR A 448 -14.50 18.38 28.29
C THR A 448 -15.21 17.09 28.69
N ASN A 449 -15.78 16.37 27.74
CA ASN A 449 -16.36 15.04 27.98
C ASN A 449 -15.23 14.00 28.17
N GLN A 450 -15.12 13.47 29.38
CA GLN A 450 -14.07 12.53 29.76
C GLN A 450 -14.47 11.04 29.62
N ASN A 451 -15.53 10.75 28.84
CA ASN A 451 -16.05 9.40 28.59
C ASN A 451 -15.66 8.87 27.21
N TYR A 452 -14.38 8.80 26.92
CA TYR A 452 -13.88 8.30 25.64
C TYR A 452 -12.69 7.35 25.80
N VAL A 453 -12.52 6.48 24.81
CA VAL A 453 -11.33 5.63 24.61
C VAL A 453 -10.86 5.81 23.18
N ILE A 454 -9.58 6.06 23.00
CA ILE A 454 -8.92 6.10 21.68
C ILE A 454 -7.98 4.91 21.59
N LEU A 455 -8.12 4.09 20.54
CA LEU A 455 -7.08 3.18 20.07
C LEU A 455 -6.36 3.88 18.90
N TYR A 456 -5.05 4.01 19.00
CA TYR A 456 -4.22 4.65 18.00
C TYR A 456 -3.18 3.70 17.44
N THR A 457 -3.05 3.70 16.13
CA THR A 457 -1.95 3.08 15.38
C THR A 457 -1.68 3.87 14.10
N SER A 458 -0.64 3.49 13.34
CA SER A 458 -0.45 3.95 11.97
C SER A 458 -0.64 2.78 11.01
N ASP A 459 -0.98 3.06 9.76
CA ASP A 459 -1.15 2.05 8.72
C ASP A 459 0.16 1.34 8.36
N HIS A 460 1.26 2.09 8.26
CA HIS A 460 2.64 1.63 8.16
C HIS A 460 3.62 2.70 8.65
N GLY A 461 4.88 2.33 8.83
CA GLY A 461 5.99 3.24 9.08
C GLY A 461 6.69 3.66 7.78
N GLN A 462 7.90 4.22 7.91
CA GLN A 462 8.67 4.77 6.80
C GLN A 462 10.15 4.40 6.90
N THR A 463 10.85 4.28 5.76
CA THR A 463 12.30 4.38 5.74
C THR A 463 12.72 5.85 5.74
N LEU A 464 13.85 6.12 6.40
CA LEU A 464 14.48 7.44 6.46
C LEU A 464 15.89 7.38 5.87
N ALA A 465 15.98 6.86 4.64
CA ALA A 465 17.22 6.66 3.89
C ALA A 465 18.26 5.76 4.60
N GLU A 466 17.82 4.83 5.46
CA GLU A 466 18.70 3.80 6.01
C GLU A 466 19.34 2.99 4.87
N HIS A 467 20.60 2.65 5.02
CA HIS A 467 21.37 1.83 4.04
C HIS A 467 21.38 2.40 2.59
N GLY A 468 21.25 3.73 2.45
CA GLY A 468 21.30 4.39 1.15
C GLY A 468 20.04 4.28 0.31
N GLN A 469 18.89 3.93 0.92
CA GLN A 469 17.61 3.83 0.24
C GLN A 469 17.03 5.20 -0.10
N VAL A 470 16.33 5.29 -1.23
CA VAL A 470 15.67 6.52 -1.69
C VAL A 470 14.15 6.39 -1.76
N TYR A 471 13.59 5.29 -1.26
CA TYR A 471 12.15 5.07 -1.13
C TYR A 471 11.71 5.26 0.33
N THR A 472 10.43 5.54 0.54
CA THR A 472 9.85 5.73 1.86
C THR A 472 9.11 4.48 2.38
N HIS A 473 8.33 3.82 1.53
CA HIS A 473 7.53 2.61 1.84
C HIS A 473 7.37 1.73 0.58
N MET A 474 6.39 0.82 0.55
CA MET A 474 6.07 -0.08 -0.56
C MET A 474 7.11 -1.22 -0.77
N LYS A 475 8.01 -1.42 0.17
CA LYS A 475 9.00 -2.52 0.16
C LYS A 475 8.85 -3.36 1.43
N PRO A 476 9.23 -4.65 1.38
CA PRO A 476 9.16 -5.51 2.55
C PRO A 476 10.33 -5.26 3.51
N ASP A 477 10.36 -4.08 4.12
CA ASP A 477 11.35 -3.68 5.12
C ASP A 477 10.72 -3.63 6.51
N LYS A 478 11.50 -4.03 7.54
CA LYS A 478 11.04 -4.06 8.94
C LYS A 478 10.64 -2.68 9.44
N VAL A 479 11.39 -1.64 9.10
CA VAL A 479 11.12 -0.29 9.58
C VAL A 479 9.83 0.30 8.99
N ILE A 480 9.38 -0.24 7.85
CA ILE A 480 8.11 0.16 7.21
C ILE A 480 6.90 -0.44 7.95
N VAL A 481 7.08 -1.53 8.67
CA VAL A 481 5.99 -2.14 9.46
C VAL A 481 6.13 -1.91 10.96
N ASP A 482 7.07 -1.06 11.36
CA ASP A 482 7.31 -0.59 12.71
C ASP A 482 6.40 0.63 12.98
N VAL A 483 5.26 0.41 13.61
CA VAL A 483 4.25 1.44 13.88
C VAL A 483 4.00 1.58 15.38
N PRO A 484 3.60 2.79 15.86
CA PRO A 484 3.20 2.96 17.26
C PRO A 484 1.83 2.35 17.50
N GLU A 485 1.62 1.85 18.72
CA GLU A 485 0.30 1.48 19.18
C GLU A 485 0.10 1.86 20.65
N PHE A 486 -0.99 2.55 20.95
CA PHE A 486 -1.32 2.96 22.32
C PHE A 486 -2.82 3.24 22.48
N LEU A 487 -3.28 3.18 23.73
CA LEU A 487 -4.61 3.60 24.13
C LEU A 487 -4.52 4.93 24.87
N VAL A 488 -5.41 5.87 24.53
CA VAL A 488 -5.66 7.09 25.33
C VAL A 488 -7.08 7.02 25.89
N VAL A 489 -7.22 7.31 27.16
CA VAL A 489 -8.52 7.28 27.85
C VAL A 489 -8.83 8.63 28.47
N GLY A 490 -10.10 9.00 28.45
CA GLY A 490 -10.59 10.10 29.25
C GLY A 490 -10.46 9.79 30.74
N GLU A 491 -10.41 10.81 31.57
CA GLU A 491 -10.13 10.69 33.00
C GLU A 491 -11.06 9.71 33.72
N GLN A 492 -12.34 9.66 33.35
CA GLN A 492 -13.29 8.74 33.95
C GLN A 492 -12.90 7.27 33.76
N TYR A 493 -12.36 6.89 32.61
CA TYR A 493 -11.94 5.51 32.35
C TYR A 493 -10.55 5.22 32.89
N SER A 494 -9.68 6.23 33.01
CA SER A 494 -8.43 6.13 33.75
C SER A 494 -8.69 5.77 35.21
N GLN A 495 -9.60 6.48 35.86
CA GLN A 495 -10.00 6.22 37.27
C GLN A 495 -10.64 4.82 37.43
N LYS A 496 -11.34 4.30 36.44
CA LYS A 496 -11.90 2.94 36.44
C LYS A 496 -10.85 1.86 36.16
N GLY A 497 -9.62 2.22 35.87
CA GLY A 497 -8.53 1.28 35.62
C GLY A 497 -8.65 0.49 34.31
N LEU A 498 -9.36 1.04 33.29
CA LEU A 498 -9.60 0.33 32.03
C LEU A 498 -8.31 -0.18 31.38
N VAL A 499 -7.24 0.61 31.42
CA VAL A 499 -5.95 0.24 30.80
C VAL A 499 -5.01 -0.50 31.75
N ALA A 500 -5.32 -0.56 33.06
CA ALA A 500 -4.50 -1.22 34.06
C ALA A 500 -4.50 -2.76 33.89
N GLY A 501 -5.54 -3.33 33.30
CA GLY A 501 -5.66 -4.77 33.05
C GLY A 501 -4.81 -5.28 31.87
N ILE A 502 -4.13 -4.40 31.13
CA ILE A 502 -3.28 -4.82 30.02
C ILE A 502 -1.93 -5.28 30.54
N HIS A 503 -1.58 -6.54 30.23
CA HIS A 503 -0.33 -7.14 30.72
C HIS A 503 0.89 -6.37 30.19
N PRO A 504 1.89 -6.06 31.02
CA PRO A 504 3.12 -5.44 30.56
C PRO A 504 3.93 -6.39 29.68
N GLY A 505 4.65 -5.85 28.70
CA GLY A 505 5.55 -6.61 27.82
C GLY A 505 4.87 -7.43 26.74
N ILE A 506 3.56 -7.20 26.48
CA ILE A 506 2.87 -7.82 25.34
C ILE A 506 3.48 -7.33 24.02
N ARG A 507 3.37 -8.15 23.00
CA ARG A 507 3.79 -7.83 21.64
C ARG A 507 2.58 -7.80 20.74
N VAL A 508 2.32 -6.64 20.18
CA VAL A 508 1.13 -6.36 19.38
C VAL A 508 1.43 -6.36 17.89
N SER A 509 0.41 -6.65 17.12
CA SER A 509 0.34 -6.47 15.67
C SER A 509 -1.03 -5.94 15.28
N HIS A 510 -1.19 -5.41 14.09
CA HIS A 510 -2.48 -4.95 13.58
C HIS A 510 -3.59 -6.00 13.70
N LEU A 511 -3.24 -7.29 13.67
CA LEU A 511 -4.21 -8.38 13.78
C LEU A 511 -4.93 -8.40 15.13
N ASN A 512 -4.35 -7.78 16.17
CA ASN A 512 -4.95 -7.68 17.50
C ASN A 512 -6.02 -6.59 17.62
N ASN A 513 -5.95 -5.54 16.75
CA ASN A 513 -6.75 -4.33 16.92
C ASN A 513 -8.25 -4.57 16.75
N PHE A 514 -8.65 -5.37 15.77
CA PHE A 514 -10.06 -5.68 15.55
C PHE A 514 -10.69 -6.38 16.76
N ALA A 515 -10.03 -7.41 17.28
CA ALA A 515 -10.48 -8.11 18.48
C ALA A 515 -10.51 -7.20 19.72
N THR A 516 -9.54 -6.29 19.83
CA THR A 516 -9.49 -5.27 20.89
C THR A 516 -10.70 -4.33 20.83
N LEU A 517 -11.06 -3.86 19.64
CA LEU A 517 -12.24 -3.04 19.45
C LEU A 517 -13.53 -3.80 19.76
N LEU A 518 -13.62 -5.09 19.41
CA LEU A 518 -14.75 -5.93 19.80
C LEU A 518 -14.88 -6.07 21.31
N ASP A 519 -13.76 -6.21 22.03
CA ASP A 519 -13.77 -6.28 23.50
C ASP A 519 -14.13 -4.93 24.13
N LEU A 520 -13.61 -3.81 23.63
CA LEU A 520 -13.99 -2.47 24.06
C LEU A 520 -15.50 -2.21 23.90
N MET A 521 -16.09 -2.73 22.83
CA MET A 521 -17.55 -2.68 22.61
C MET A 521 -18.32 -3.74 23.40
N SER A 522 -17.63 -4.66 24.09
CA SER A 522 -18.22 -5.86 24.74
C SER A 522 -19.07 -6.72 23.79
N VAL A 523 -18.62 -6.87 22.55
CA VAL A 523 -19.29 -7.72 21.56
C VAL A 523 -19.30 -9.17 22.04
N PRO A 524 -20.46 -9.80 22.28
CA PRO A 524 -20.53 -11.18 22.73
C PRO A 524 -19.85 -12.15 21.75
N MET A 525 -19.24 -13.20 22.28
CA MET A 525 -18.59 -14.22 21.44
C MET A 525 -19.54 -14.86 20.44
N SER A 526 -20.81 -14.99 20.77
CA SER A 526 -21.87 -15.51 19.88
C SER A 526 -22.16 -14.64 18.66
N LEU A 527 -21.80 -13.36 18.71
CA LEU A 527 -21.91 -12.42 17.58
C LEU A 527 -20.64 -12.38 16.73
N ARG A 528 -19.52 -12.88 17.22
CA ARG A 528 -18.27 -12.92 16.48
C ARG A 528 -18.34 -14.03 15.46
N VAL A 529 -18.69 -13.68 14.23
CA VAL A 529 -18.95 -14.64 13.15
C VAL A 529 -17.71 -15.43 12.69
N ARG A 530 -16.53 -15.08 13.21
CA ARG A 530 -15.25 -15.73 12.90
C ARG A 530 -14.31 -15.74 14.10
N PRO A 531 -13.33 -16.65 14.14
CA PRO A 531 -12.21 -16.56 15.05
C PRO A 531 -11.31 -15.40 14.62
N TYR A 532 -11.39 -14.28 15.34
CA TYR A 532 -10.44 -13.18 15.23
C TYR A 532 -9.16 -13.48 16.04
N ASP A 533 -8.12 -12.68 15.89
CA ASP A 533 -6.93 -12.83 16.72
C ASP A 533 -7.23 -12.46 18.19
N LYS A 534 -6.23 -12.61 19.07
CA LYS A 534 -6.38 -12.22 20.47
C LYS A 534 -6.45 -10.69 20.59
N SER A 535 -7.34 -10.23 21.46
CA SER A 535 -7.37 -8.84 21.91
C SER A 535 -6.16 -8.54 22.81
N ILE A 536 -5.73 -7.27 22.85
CA ILE A 536 -4.67 -6.80 23.77
C ILE A 536 -5.00 -7.06 25.23
N PHE A 537 -6.28 -7.11 25.60
CA PHE A 537 -6.73 -7.44 26.97
C PHE A 537 -6.56 -8.92 27.34
N SER A 538 -6.38 -9.78 26.34
CA SER A 538 -6.18 -11.22 26.51
C SER A 538 -4.76 -11.68 26.14
N LEU A 539 -3.90 -10.78 25.68
CA LEU A 539 -2.49 -11.07 25.44
C LEU A 539 -1.71 -11.12 26.75
N THR A 540 -0.76 -12.04 26.80
CA THR A 540 0.21 -12.18 27.90
C THR A 540 1.65 -12.08 27.37
N ALA A 541 2.63 -11.91 28.24
CA ALA A 541 4.05 -11.93 27.84
C ALA A 541 4.49 -13.27 27.24
N GLU A 542 3.75 -14.35 27.54
CA GLU A 542 4.00 -15.69 27.02
C GLU A 542 3.46 -15.90 25.60
N ASP A 543 2.61 -14.99 25.13
CA ASP A 543 2.13 -14.98 23.73
C ASP A 543 3.26 -14.54 22.78
N ASN A 544 4.36 -15.29 22.80
CA ASN A 544 5.54 -15.11 21.92
C ASN A 544 5.26 -15.53 20.48
N ARG A 545 4.12 -15.08 19.93
CA ARG A 545 3.77 -15.40 18.56
C ARG A 545 4.72 -14.71 17.60
N VAL A 546 5.13 -15.45 16.60
CA VAL A 546 5.78 -14.88 15.42
C VAL A 546 4.80 -13.91 14.78
N ARG A 547 5.21 -12.67 14.63
CA ARG A 547 4.40 -11.64 13.97
C ARG A 547 4.72 -11.64 12.48
N TYR A 548 3.72 -11.50 11.66
CA TYR A 548 3.83 -11.53 10.22
C TYR A 548 3.37 -10.22 9.62
N TYR A 549 3.91 -9.89 8.46
CA TYR A 549 3.42 -8.83 7.61
C TYR A 549 3.57 -9.22 6.15
N MET A 550 2.84 -8.55 5.28
CA MET A 550 2.93 -8.76 3.86
C MET A 550 3.30 -7.48 3.10
N SER A 551 3.79 -7.64 1.89
CA SER A 551 4.03 -6.57 0.92
C SER A 551 3.63 -7.07 -0.45
N GLY A 552 2.95 -6.24 -1.26
CA GLY A 552 2.47 -6.59 -2.60
C GLY A 552 0.97 -6.84 -2.66
N SER A 553 0.52 -7.78 -3.48
CA SER A 553 -0.92 -8.02 -3.72
C SER A 553 -1.66 -8.56 -2.49
N LEU A 554 -2.77 -7.91 -2.12
CA LEU A 554 -3.62 -8.28 -0.99
C LEU A 554 -4.12 -9.72 -1.06
N HIS A 555 -4.54 -10.17 -2.24
CA HIS A 555 -5.14 -11.49 -2.44
C HIS A 555 -4.13 -12.57 -2.88
N GLY A 556 -2.83 -12.23 -2.90
CA GLY A 556 -1.77 -13.19 -3.24
C GLY A 556 -1.68 -13.52 -4.72
N PHE A 557 -2.23 -12.68 -5.60
CA PHE A 557 -2.04 -12.77 -7.03
C PHE A 557 -0.85 -11.93 -7.48
N GLY A 558 0.00 -12.50 -8.35
CA GLY A 558 1.19 -11.79 -8.79
C GLY A 558 2.21 -11.56 -7.67
N ASP A 559 2.69 -10.34 -7.54
CA ASP A 559 3.85 -10.00 -6.72
C ASP A 559 3.47 -9.77 -5.25
N TYR A 560 3.74 -10.71 -4.38
CA TYR A 560 3.61 -10.53 -2.93
C TYR A 560 4.70 -11.27 -2.16
N VAL A 561 4.97 -10.79 -0.95
CA VAL A 561 5.90 -11.43 0.01
C VAL A 561 5.28 -11.39 1.39
N VAL A 562 5.33 -12.51 2.11
CA VAL A 562 5.00 -12.58 3.54
C VAL A 562 6.30 -12.77 4.33
N LYS A 563 6.53 -11.91 5.30
CA LYS A 563 7.73 -11.95 6.17
C LYS A 563 7.35 -12.08 7.62
N THR A 564 8.29 -12.61 8.39
CA THR A 564 8.20 -12.73 9.85
C THR A 564 9.02 -11.64 10.51
N ILE A 565 8.53 -11.11 11.63
CA ILE A 565 9.33 -10.33 12.58
C ILE A 565 9.77 -11.30 13.70
N PRO A 566 11.05 -11.67 13.75
CA PRO A 566 11.56 -12.60 14.76
C PRO A 566 11.41 -12.02 16.16
N THR A 567 11.33 -12.92 17.14
CA THR A 567 11.44 -12.56 18.56
C THR A 567 12.90 -12.17 18.89
N PRO A 568 13.16 -11.32 19.90
CA PRO A 568 14.54 -10.94 20.25
C PRO A 568 15.48 -12.11 20.63
N SER A 569 14.94 -13.29 20.95
CA SER A 569 15.71 -14.51 21.18
C SER A 569 16.27 -15.13 19.88
N ASP A 570 15.70 -14.77 18.72
CA ASP A 570 16.13 -15.29 17.43
C ASP A 570 17.11 -14.29 16.78
N ALA A 571 18.28 -14.12 17.40
CA ALA A 571 19.36 -13.25 16.90
C ALA A 571 19.98 -13.81 15.62
N GLY A 572 19.25 -13.70 14.53
CA GLY A 572 19.69 -14.07 13.18
C GLY A 572 18.55 -13.89 12.20
N TRP A 573 18.66 -12.91 11.33
CA TRP A 573 17.68 -12.67 10.28
C TRP A 573 17.61 -13.88 9.34
N GLY A 574 16.64 -14.76 9.58
CA GLY A 574 16.37 -15.92 8.74
C GLY A 574 15.86 -15.49 7.37
N VAL A 575 16.47 -16.09 6.35
CA VAL A 575 16.09 -15.99 4.93
C VAL A 575 14.60 -16.24 4.76
N SER A 576 13.92 -15.34 4.06
CA SER A 576 12.54 -15.50 3.61
C SER A 576 12.34 -16.84 2.90
N ARG A 577 11.53 -17.75 3.47
CA ARG A 577 11.02 -18.89 2.73
C ARG A 577 9.82 -18.38 1.91
N PRO A 578 9.79 -18.59 0.59
CA PRO A 578 8.53 -18.48 -0.13
C PRO A 578 7.58 -19.52 0.44
N VAL A 579 6.41 -19.09 0.87
CA VAL A 579 5.33 -20.01 1.26
C VAL A 579 4.87 -20.68 -0.03
N GLY A 580 5.34 -21.90 -0.24
CA GLY A 580 4.85 -22.75 -1.30
C GLY A 580 3.36 -23.04 -1.07
N ASN A 581 2.60 -23.11 -2.14
CA ASN A 581 1.21 -23.54 -2.14
C ASN A 581 1.07 -24.83 -1.31
N GLY A 582 0.63 -24.70 -0.07
CA GLY A 582 0.20 -25.82 0.75
C GLY A 582 -1.07 -26.39 0.16
N THR A 583 -0.95 -27.42 -0.67
CA THR A 583 -2.03 -28.39 -0.86
C THR A 583 -2.27 -29.03 0.49
N GLY A 584 -3.45 -28.76 1.03
CA GLY A 584 -3.84 -29.26 2.32
C GLY A 584 -3.88 -30.78 2.39
N SER A 585 -3.45 -31.30 3.53
CA SER A 585 -4.01 -32.50 4.15
C SER A 585 -3.70 -32.40 5.64
N GLU A 586 -4.78 -32.44 6.38
CA GLU A 586 -5.08 -32.52 7.81
C GLU A 586 -5.36 -31.23 8.55
#